data_e4abb69fdaf793c9d64ee33204a00ca6
#
_entry.id   e4abb69fdaf793c9d64ee33204a00ca6
#
_cell.length_a   1.000
_cell.length_b   1.000
_cell.length_c   1.000
_cell.angle_alpha   90.00
_cell.angle_beta   90.00
_cell.angle_gamma   90.00
#
_symmetry.space_group_name_H-M   'P 1'
#
loop_
_entity.id
_entity.type
_entity.pdbx_description
1 polymer ?
#
loop_
_entity_poly.entity_id
_entity_poly.type
_entity_poly.pdbx_seq_one_letter_code
_entity_poly.pdbx_strand_id
1 'polypeptide(L)'
;MTMRPILIAVLVALLLSGCTLTFPQVNAAMQLVSLPSDGQKEQGAPIWLASIGGVGAVLTPYAMDDYTLFANEDGDAIAFDGWTVRAIYGFGLTEPIKVSGRTGSRSVLSSLGRTKTMCSEWIDQPDESSLRWQQTCSVGPNEIAVNSDGNIEEIRMSLGRELGSVTLRVRY
;
A
#
# COMPACT_ATOMS: atom_id res chain seq x y z
N MET A 1 -52.44 1.63 22.94
CA MET A 1 -51.77 1.94 21.66
C MET A 1 -50.36 2.43 21.94
N THR A 2 -49.37 1.52 22.08
CA THR A 2 -47.97 1.86 22.46
C THR A 2 -47.00 1.07 21.60
N MET A 3 -47.00 1.35 20.27
CA MET A 3 -46.08 0.71 19.30
C MET A 3 -44.88 1.58 18.88
N ARG A 4 -44.68 2.75 19.51
CA ARG A 4 -43.60 3.68 19.10
C ARG A 4 -42.18 3.42 19.64
N PRO A 5 -41.97 2.80 20.85
CA PRO A 5 -40.59 2.64 21.34
C PRO A 5 -39.81 1.47 20.68
N ILE A 6 -40.51 0.45 20.15
CA ILE A 6 -39.86 -0.74 19.57
C ILE A 6 -39.21 -0.42 18.21
N LEU A 7 -39.81 0.46 17.41
CA LEU A 7 -39.30 0.83 16.10
C LEU A 7 -37.99 1.65 16.18
N ILE A 8 -37.85 2.48 17.22
CA ILE A 8 -36.67 3.30 17.46
C ILE A 8 -35.50 2.41 17.92
N ALA A 9 -35.75 1.39 18.74
CA ALA A 9 -34.74 0.47 19.22
C ALA A 9 -34.13 -0.38 18.09
N VAL A 10 -34.94 -0.81 17.11
CA VAL A 10 -34.49 -1.57 15.95
C VAL A 10 -33.67 -0.69 15.00
N LEU A 11 -34.04 0.58 14.84
CA LEU A 11 -33.27 1.49 13.96
C LEU A 11 -31.88 1.84 14.53
N VAL A 12 -31.78 1.97 15.88
CA VAL A 12 -30.50 2.22 16.56
C VAL A 12 -29.59 0.98 16.52
N ALA A 13 -30.14 -0.23 16.60
CA ALA A 13 -29.35 -1.47 16.49
C ALA A 13 -28.77 -1.70 15.08
N LEU A 14 -29.45 -1.23 14.03
CA LEU A 14 -28.97 -1.31 12.65
C LEU A 14 -27.85 -0.30 12.33
N LEU A 15 -27.74 0.77 13.11
CA LEU A 15 -26.67 1.78 12.93
C LEU A 15 -25.36 1.39 13.65
N LEU A 16 -25.38 0.38 14.54
CA LEU A 16 -24.22 -0.09 15.29
C LEU A 16 -23.50 -1.30 14.64
N SER A 17 -24.00 -1.84 13.53
CA SER A 17 -23.28 -2.79 12.71
C SER A 17 -22.23 -2.05 11.86
N GLY A 18 -21.28 -1.41 12.53
CA GLY A 18 -20.10 -0.83 11.91
C GLY A 18 -19.32 -1.95 11.24
N CYS A 19 -19.36 -1.99 9.90
CA CYS A 19 -18.37 -2.75 9.14
C CYS A 19 -16.98 -2.25 9.59
N THR A 20 -16.23 -3.06 10.31
CA THR A 20 -14.82 -2.84 10.55
C THR A 20 -14.12 -3.05 9.19
N LEU A 21 -14.01 -1.97 8.41
CA LEU A 21 -13.20 -1.96 7.21
C LEU A 21 -11.74 -2.02 7.66
N THR A 22 -11.18 -3.22 7.64
CA THR A 22 -9.75 -3.43 7.87
C THR A 22 -9.01 -2.96 6.64
N PHE A 23 -8.58 -1.70 6.64
CA PHE A 23 -7.75 -1.16 5.56
C PHE A 23 -6.28 -1.42 5.88
N PRO A 24 -5.46 -1.91 4.92
CA PRO A 24 -3.99 -2.01 5.10
C PRO A 24 -3.37 -0.65 5.46
N GLN A 25 -3.98 0.46 5.08
CA GLN A 25 -3.59 1.82 5.44
C GLN A 25 -3.48 2.08 6.94
N VAL A 26 -4.41 1.54 7.74
CA VAL A 26 -4.44 1.79 9.20
C VAL A 26 -3.22 1.17 9.87
N ASN A 27 -2.82 -0.03 9.42
CA ASN A 27 -1.69 -0.74 10.00
C ASN A 27 -0.34 -0.17 9.53
N ALA A 28 -0.23 0.26 8.27
CA ALA A 28 0.96 0.98 7.80
C ALA A 28 1.17 2.30 8.58
N ALA A 29 0.09 3.05 8.84
CA ALA A 29 0.16 4.26 9.66
C ALA A 29 0.54 3.94 11.13
N MET A 30 0.05 2.83 11.70
CA MET A 30 0.41 2.42 13.08
C MET A 30 1.87 1.97 13.21
N GLN A 31 2.46 1.33 12.20
CA GLN A 31 3.90 1.01 12.20
C GLN A 31 4.77 2.27 12.27
N LEU A 32 4.30 3.37 11.69
CA LEU A 32 5.03 4.64 11.62
C LEU A 32 4.85 5.50 12.89
N VAL A 33 3.72 5.34 13.60
CA VAL A 33 3.46 6.01 14.90
C VAL A 33 4.23 5.35 16.04
N SER A 34 4.74 4.14 15.86
CA SER A 34 5.62 3.45 16.80
C SER A 34 7.08 3.92 16.71
N LEU A 35 7.35 5.14 16.22
CA LEU A 35 8.63 5.78 16.41
C LEU A 35 8.86 5.96 17.93
N PRO A 36 9.98 5.46 18.50
CA PRO A 36 10.20 5.47 19.92
C PRO A 36 10.24 6.91 20.44
N SER A 37 9.30 7.23 21.33
CA SER A 37 9.50 8.33 22.26
C SER A 37 10.69 8.00 23.14
N ASP A 38 11.65 8.91 23.22
CA ASP A 38 12.90 8.89 23.97
C ASP A 38 13.00 7.81 25.06
N GLY A 39 13.89 6.84 24.88
CA GLY A 39 14.40 6.01 25.97
C GLY A 39 14.36 4.49 25.83
N GLN A 40 13.76 3.91 24.78
CA GLN A 40 13.87 2.46 24.53
C GLN A 40 14.93 2.16 23.48
N LYS A 41 15.87 1.27 23.85
CA LYS A 41 16.90 0.72 22.96
C LYS A 41 16.25 0.29 21.65
N GLU A 42 16.67 0.90 20.57
CA GLU A 42 16.33 0.65 19.18
C GLU A 42 16.35 -0.85 18.84
N GLN A 43 15.20 -1.47 18.78
CA GLN A 43 14.98 -2.46 17.74
C GLN A 43 14.91 -1.63 16.45
N GLY A 44 15.89 -1.79 15.57
CA GLY A 44 16.04 -0.94 14.39
C GLY A 44 14.73 -0.81 13.61
N ALA A 45 14.44 0.39 13.15
CA ALA A 45 13.29 0.64 12.28
C ALA A 45 13.29 -0.37 11.11
N PRO A 46 12.14 -0.92 10.71
CA PRO A 46 12.10 -1.92 9.65
C PRO A 46 12.72 -1.35 8.38
N ILE A 47 13.67 -2.08 7.81
CA ILE A 47 14.34 -1.73 6.56
C ILE A 47 13.51 -2.31 5.41
N TRP A 48 13.31 -1.53 4.36
CA TRP A 48 12.60 -1.97 3.17
C TRP A 48 13.57 -2.14 2.00
N LEU A 49 13.53 -3.31 1.38
CA LEU A 49 14.24 -3.57 0.14
C LEU A 49 13.28 -3.27 -1.02
N ALA A 50 13.66 -2.33 -1.86
CA ALA A 50 12.92 -1.99 -3.06
C ALA A 50 13.67 -2.47 -4.31
N SER A 51 12.93 -2.84 -5.36
CA SER A 51 13.53 -3.15 -6.66
C SER A 51 12.62 -2.73 -7.81
N ILE A 52 13.22 -2.21 -8.88
CA ILE A 52 12.55 -1.79 -10.12
C ILE A 52 13.50 -2.10 -11.28
N GLY A 53 13.02 -2.85 -12.28
CA GLY A 53 13.82 -3.13 -13.49
C GLY A 53 15.20 -3.76 -13.23
N GLY A 54 15.37 -4.45 -12.10
CA GLY A 54 16.65 -5.04 -11.68
C GLY A 54 17.56 -4.11 -10.86
N VAL A 55 17.18 -2.84 -10.68
CA VAL A 55 17.87 -1.90 -9.77
C VAL A 55 17.25 -2.03 -8.39
N GLY A 56 18.08 -2.24 -7.36
CA GLY A 56 17.64 -2.39 -5.96
C GLY A 56 18.11 -1.23 -5.10
N ALA A 57 17.33 -0.90 -4.06
CA ALA A 57 17.66 0.10 -3.05
C ALA A 57 17.17 -0.34 -1.66
N VAL A 58 17.84 0.16 -0.63
CA VAL A 58 17.41 0.06 0.76
C VAL A 58 16.72 1.36 1.12
N LEU A 59 15.49 1.29 1.62
CA LEU A 59 14.65 2.44 1.91
C LEU A 59 14.17 2.42 3.36
N THR A 60 13.96 3.61 3.92
CA THR A 60 13.33 3.84 5.23
C THR A 60 11.93 4.42 5.01
N PRO A 61 10.89 3.95 5.73
CA PRO A 61 9.55 4.49 5.62
C PRO A 61 9.39 5.80 6.41
N TYR A 62 8.72 6.77 5.82
CA TYR A 62 8.32 8.04 6.44
C TYR A 62 6.82 8.24 6.27
N ALA A 63 6.11 8.49 7.38
CA ALA A 63 4.69 8.82 7.35
C ALA A 63 4.46 10.23 6.80
N MET A 64 3.60 10.34 5.82
CA MET A 64 3.07 11.59 5.28
C MET A 64 1.56 11.59 5.46
N ASP A 65 0.89 12.74 5.31
CA ASP A 65 -0.55 12.85 5.57
C ASP A 65 -1.40 11.82 4.81
N ASP A 66 -1.14 11.64 3.51
CA ASP A 66 -1.97 10.80 2.63
C ASP A 66 -1.22 9.57 2.08
N TYR A 67 0.05 9.37 2.42
CA TYR A 67 0.86 8.28 1.89
C TYR A 67 2.06 7.97 2.78
N THR A 68 2.67 6.81 2.57
CA THR A 68 3.99 6.46 3.10
C THR A 68 5.05 6.73 2.04
N LEU A 69 6.07 7.50 2.38
CA LEU A 69 7.25 7.69 1.55
C LEU A 69 8.34 6.73 2.01
N PHE A 70 8.74 5.80 1.17
CA PHE A 70 9.93 4.97 1.36
C PHE A 70 11.09 5.67 0.65
N ALA A 71 12.15 6.07 1.36
CA ALA A 71 13.23 6.85 0.76
C ALA A 71 14.60 6.53 1.36
N ASN A 72 15.67 6.91 0.65
CA ASN A 72 17.05 6.88 1.12
C ASN A 72 17.77 8.21 0.83
N GLU A 73 19.01 8.31 1.28
CA GLU A 73 19.86 9.49 1.07
C GLU A 73 20.37 9.62 -0.37
N ASP A 74 20.35 8.54 -1.15
CA ASP A 74 20.79 8.51 -2.55
C ASP A 74 19.74 9.11 -3.51
N GLY A 75 18.55 9.46 -3.00
CA GLY A 75 17.46 10.05 -3.77
C GLY A 75 16.50 9.03 -4.38
N ASP A 76 16.64 7.74 -4.05
CA ASP A 76 15.63 6.75 -4.39
C ASP A 76 14.43 6.90 -3.48
N ALA A 77 13.24 6.98 -4.04
CA ALA A 77 12.03 7.10 -3.26
C ALA A 77 10.80 6.49 -3.94
N ILE A 78 9.90 5.92 -3.12
CA ILE A 78 8.63 5.34 -3.55
C ILE A 78 7.52 5.89 -2.65
N ALA A 79 6.50 6.53 -3.24
CA ALA A 79 5.31 6.98 -2.54
C ALA A 79 4.19 5.93 -2.69
N PHE A 80 3.62 5.50 -1.55
CA PHE A 80 2.58 4.48 -1.49
C PHE A 80 1.38 4.97 -0.66
N ASP A 81 0.16 4.91 -1.22
CA ASP A 81 -1.06 5.44 -0.61
C ASP A 81 -1.86 4.38 0.18
N GLY A 82 -1.22 3.28 0.58
CA GLY A 82 -1.86 2.14 1.25
C GLY A 82 -2.44 1.10 0.29
N TRP A 83 -2.63 1.44 -0.99
CA TRP A 83 -3.14 0.54 -2.02
C TRP A 83 -2.32 0.56 -3.30
N THR A 84 -1.75 1.70 -3.64
CA THR A 84 -1.10 1.89 -4.94
C THR A 84 0.19 2.68 -4.76
N VAL A 85 1.26 2.25 -5.42
CA VAL A 85 2.44 3.08 -5.63
C VAL A 85 2.02 4.26 -6.49
N ARG A 86 2.22 5.48 -5.99
CA ARG A 86 1.79 6.74 -6.63
C ARG A 86 2.90 7.40 -7.42
N ALA A 87 4.12 7.26 -6.92
CA ALA A 87 5.29 7.82 -7.59
C ALA A 87 6.55 7.04 -7.23
N ILE A 88 7.51 7.05 -8.13
CA ILE A 88 8.83 6.46 -7.98
C ILE A 88 9.85 7.45 -8.49
N TYR A 89 10.89 7.69 -7.71
CA TYR A 89 12.00 8.60 -7.97
C TYR A 89 13.32 7.86 -7.81
N GLY A 90 14.37 8.29 -8.51
CA GLY A 90 15.68 7.64 -8.43
C GLY A 90 15.74 6.32 -9.19
N PHE A 91 16.35 5.28 -8.65
CA PHE A 91 16.53 3.95 -9.27
C PHE A 91 17.14 4.02 -10.68
N GLY A 92 17.99 5.04 -10.95
CA GLY A 92 18.56 5.26 -12.28
C GLY A 92 17.58 5.78 -13.33
N LEU A 93 16.37 6.17 -12.93
CA LEU A 93 15.36 6.74 -13.83
C LEU A 93 15.74 8.19 -14.20
N THR A 94 15.59 8.55 -15.47
CA THR A 94 15.80 9.93 -15.94
C THR A 94 14.66 10.87 -15.54
N GLU A 95 13.46 10.33 -15.37
CA GLU A 95 12.28 11.05 -14.93
C GLU A 95 11.47 10.19 -13.96
N PRO A 96 10.74 10.80 -13.01
CA PRO A 96 9.90 10.06 -12.09
C PRO A 96 8.80 9.28 -12.81
N ILE A 97 8.51 8.07 -12.33
CA ILE A 97 7.29 7.35 -12.71
C ILE A 97 6.16 7.87 -11.84
N LYS A 98 5.03 8.23 -12.46
CA LYS A 98 3.81 8.67 -11.76
C LYS A 98 2.65 7.73 -12.09
N VAL A 99 1.92 7.32 -11.06
CA VAL A 99 0.76 6.42 -11.20
C VAL A 99 -0.49 7.14 -10.72
N SER A 100 -1.55 7.09 -11.52
CA SER A 100 -2.86 7.66 -11.20
C SER A 100 -3.96 6.62 -11.40
N GLY A 101 -5.02 6.67 -10.57
CA GLY A 101 -6.10 5.68 -10.51
C GLY A 101 -5.74 4.48 -9.64
N ARG A 102 -6.74 3.91 -8.95
CA ARG A 102 -6.62 2.69 -8.11
C ARG A 102 -7.27 1.50 -8.76
N THR A 103 -8.53 1.67 -9.16
CA THR A 103 -9.39 0.68 -9.80
C THR A 103 -9.94 1.24 -11.09
N GLY A 104 -10.44 0.41 -11.98
CA GLY A 104 -10.87 0.82 -13.29
C GLY A 104 -9.68 1.29 -14.15
N SER A 105 -9.75 2.47 -14.74
CA SER A 105 -8.69 3.02 -15.57
C SER A 105 -7.55 3.57 -14.74
N ARG A 106 -6.37 2.96 -14.83
CA ARG A 106 -5.11 3.41 -14.24
C ARG A 106 -4.14 3.89 -15.31
N SER A 107 -3.37 4.92 -15.02
CA SER A 107 -2.37 5.47 -15.92
C SER A 107 -1.00 5.49 -15.24
N VAL A 108 0.01 5.01 -15.95
CA VAL A 108 1.43 5.09 -15.59
C VAL A 108 2.10 6.05 -16.55
N LEU A 109 2.69 7.13 -16.04
CA LEU A 109 3.46 8.12 -16.80
C LEU A 109 4.95 7.96 -16.46
N SER A 110 5.79 7.88 -17.47
CA SER A 110 7.26 7.79 -17.36
C SER A 110 7.90 8.51 -18.54
N SER A 111 9.23 8.54 -18.60
CA SER A 111 10.00 9.01 -19.77
C SER A 111 9.67 8.25 -21.06
N LEU A 112 9.19 7.01 -20.97
CA LEU A 112 8.74 6.19 -22.10
C LEU A 112 7.34 6.55 -22.60
N GLY A 113 6.66 7.51 -21.93
CA GLY A 113 5.33 7.95 -22.25
C GLY A 113 4.27 7.51 -21.24
N ARG A 114 3.01 7.50 -21.68
CA ARG A 114 1.84 7.17 -20.85
C ARG A 114 1.26 5.83 -21.23
N THR A 115 1.26 4.89 -20.31
CA THR A 115 0.56 3.60 -20.44
C THR A 115 -0.76 3.64 -19.65
N LYS A 116 -1.87 3.26 -20.30
CA LYS A 116 -3.15 3.05 -19.62
C LYS A 116 -3.41 1.56 -19.43
N THR A 117 -3.96 1.21 -18.29
CA THR A 117 -4.34 -0.16 -17.95
C THR A 117 -5.69 -0.18 -17.25
N MET A 118 -6.43 -1.27 -17.42
CA MET A 118 -7.65 -1.52 -16.65
C MET A 118 -7.32 -2.46 -15.50
N CYS A 119 -7.74 -2.09 -14.29
CA CYS A 119 -7.52 -2.85 -13.07
C CYS A 119 -8.86 -3.20 -12.42
N SER A 120 -8.97 -4.42 -11.89
CA SER A 120 -10.11 -4.86 -11.08
C SER A 120 -10.18 -4.12 -9.74
N GLU A 121 -11.19 -4.40 -8.96
CA GLU A 121 -11.15 -4.13 -7.53
C GLU A 121 -10.08 -5.00 -6.85
N TRP A 122 -9.63 -4.56 -5.68
CA TRP A 122 -8.79 -5.35 -4.80
C TRP A 122 -9.64 -6.44 -4.13
N ILE A 123 -9.14 -7.65 -4.10
CA ILE A 123 -9.77 -8.80 -3.43
C ILE A 123 -8.80 -9.36 -2.40
N ASP A 124 -9.32 -9.71 -1.23
CA ASP A 124 -8.58 -10.43 -0.22
C ASP A 124 -8.50 -11.93 -0.59
N GLN A 125 -7.33 -12.50 -0.36
CA GLN A 125 -7.08 -13.94 -0.49
C GLN A 125 -6.43 -14.41 0.81
N PRO A 126 -7.23 -14.84 1.79
CA PRO A 126 -6.69 -15.33 3.05
C PRO A 126 -5.91 -16.63 2.82
N ASP A 127 -4.72 -16.69 3.38
CA ASP A 127 -3.88 -17.87 3.47
C ASP A 127 -3.72 -18.24 4.96
N GLU A 128 -3.28 -19.46 5.28
CA GLU A 128 -3.19 -19.96 6.67
C GLU A 128 -2.37 -19.07 7.60
N SER A 129 -1.38 -18.35 7.08
CA SER A 129 -0.45 -17.53 7.88
C SER A 129 -0.39 -16.06 7.50
N SER A 130 -1.09 -15.64 6.42
CA SER A 130 -1.00 -14.28 5.90
C SER A 130 -2.28 -13.87 5.18
N LEU A 131 -2.53 -12.58 5.12
CA LEU A 131 -3.58 -12.01 4.28
C LEU A 131 -2.92 -11.41 3.03
N ARG A 132 -3.41 -11.79 1.86
CA ARG A 132 -2.96 -11.23 0.58
C ARG A 132 -4.09 -10.46 -0.07
N TRP A 133 -3.80 -9.23 -0.44
CA TRP A 133 -4.67 -8.43 -1.29
C TRP A 133 -4.16 -8.52 -2.71
N GLN A 134 -5.02 -8.89 -3.64
CA GLN A 134 -4.66 -9.00 -5.05
C GLN A 134 -5.57 -8.14 -5.91
N GLN A 135 -4.98 -7.59 -6.96
CA GLN A 135 -5.66 -6.83 -7.99
C GLN A 135 -5.15 -7.27 -9.37
N THR A 136 -6.04 -7.63 -10.27
CA THR A 136 -5.68 -7.97 -11.64
C THR A 136 -5.75 -6.73 -12.52
N CYS A 137 -4.63 -6.39 -13.16
CA CYS A 137 -4.57 -5.34 -14.18
C CYS A 137 -4.20 -5.95 -15.55
N SER A 138 -4.56 -5.28 -16.64
CA SER A 138 -4.24 -5.78 -17.99
C SER A 138 -2.73 -5.84 -18.29
N VAL A 139 -1.90 -5.19 -17.48
CA VAL A 139 -0.42 -5.21 -17.57
C VAL A 139 0.26 -6.17 -16.59
N GLY A 140 -0.50 -6.81 -15.73
CA GLY A 140 -0.01 -7.76 -14.73
C GLY A 140 -0.68 -7.59 -13.37
N PRO A 141 -0.51 -8.55 -12.44
CA PRO A 141 -1.10 -8.50 -11.12
C PRO A 141 -0.39 -7.48 -10.22
N ASN A 142 -1.15 -6.95 -9.27
CA ASN A 142 -0.64 -6.24 -8.10
C ASN A 142 -0.94 -7.06 -6.86
N GLU A 143 -0.10 -6.96 -5.84
CA GLU A 143 -0.22 -7.73 -4.62
C GLU A 143 0.27 -6.93 -3.41
N ILE A 144 -0.43 -7.06 -2.29
CA ILE A 144 0.00 -6.57 -0.98
C ILE A 144 -0.10 -7.75 -0.03
N ALA A 145 1.01 -8.15 0.56
CA ALA A 145 1.06 -9.20 1.57
C ALA A 145 1.13 -8.58 2.96
N VAL A 146 0.33 -9.12 3.88
CA VAL A 146 0.19 -8.66 5.26
C VAL A 146 0.38 -9.85 6.17
N ASN A 147 1.20 -9.73 7.22
CA ASN A 147 1.43 -10.80 8.19
C ASN A 147 0.27 -10.96 9.18
N SER A 148 0.38 -11.95 10.08
CA SER A 148 -0.62 -12.23 11.12
C SER A 148 -0.89 -11.04 12.05
N ASP A 149 0.06 -10.14 12.22
CA ASP A 149 -0.06 -8.96 13.09
C ASP A 149 -0.72 -7.77 12.36
N GLY A 150 -1.06 -7.95 11.09
CA GLY A 150 -1.69 -6.94 10.24
C GLY A 150 -0.69 -5.96 9.61
N ASN A 151 0.60 -6.26 9.62
CA ASN A 151 1.64 -5.41 9.06
C ASN A 151 1.94 -5.80 7.61
N ILE A 152 2.11 -4.79 6.75
CA ILE A 152 2.50 -5.03 5.36
C ILE A 152 3.94 -5.55 5.34
N GLU A 153 4.15 -6.67 4.64
CA GLU A 153 5.47 -7.29 4.45
C GLU A 153 5.98 -7.16 3.02
N GLU A 154 5.07 -7.15 2.06
CA GLU A 154 5.44 -7.00 0.66
C GLU A 154 4.40 -6.18 -0.10
N ILE A 155 4.87 -5.34 -0.99
CA ILE A 155 4.08 -4.61 -1.98
C ILE A 155 4.69 -4.93 -3.34
N ARG A 156 3.89 -5.45 -4.27
CA ARG A 156 4.30 -5.71 -5.65
C ARG A 156 3.30 -5.07 -6.60
N MET A 157 3.78 -4.27 -7.55
CA MET A 157 2.91 -3.62 -8.53
C MET A 157 3.49 -3.66 -9.92
N SER A 158 2.66 -4.03 -10.89
CA SER A 158 2.99 -3.98 -12.30
C SER A 158 2.89 -2.55 -12.83
N LEU A 159 3.95 -2.10 -13.49
CA LEU A 159 4.06 -0.77 -14.11
C LEU A 159 3.90 -0.81 -15.63
N GLY A 160 3.78 -1.99 -16.21
CA GLY A 160 3.70 -2.21 -17.65
C GLY A 160 4.86 -3.05 -18.19
N ARG A 161 4.77 -3.42 -19.47
CA ARG A 161 5.75 -4.35 -20.07
C ARG A 161 7.19 -3.83 -20.07
N GLU A 162 7.35 -2.54 -20.32
CA GLU A 162 8.69 -1.92 -20.46
C GLU A 162 9.32 -1.60 -19.10
N LEU A 163 8.52 -1.19 -18.14
CA LEU A 163 8.98 -0.83 -16.79
C LEU A 163 9.02 -2.04 -15.85
N GLY A 164 8.36 -3.15 -16.22
CA GLY A 164 8.26 -4.33 -15.39
C GLY A 164 7.39 -4.12 -14.15
N SER A 165 7.91 -4.47 -12.98
CA SER A 165 7.22 -4.30 -11.71
C SER A 165 8.12 -3.60 -10.69
N VAL A 166 7.49 -2.90 -9.75
CA VAL A 166 8.10 -2.46 -8.51
C VAL A 166 7.77 -3.45 -7.41
N THR A 167 8.77 -3.79 -6.60
CA THR A 167 8.61 -4.62 -5.40
C THR A 167 9.23 -3.92 -4.21
N LEU A 168 8.51 -3.85 -3.10
CA LEU A 168 9.03 -3.46 -1.79
C LEU A 168 8.80 -4.63 -0.83
N ARG A 169 9.82 -4.99 -0.06
CA ARG A 169 9.73 -6.06 0.95
C ARG A 169 10.43 -5.62 2.22
N VAL A 170 9.75 -5.83 3.36
CA VAL A 170 10.35 -5.57 4.67
C VAL A 170 11.44 -6.60 4.96
N ARG A 171 12.51 -6.15 5.64
CA ARG A 171 13.57 -7.00 6.19
C ARG A 171 13.69 -6.68 7.68
N TYR A 172 13.49 -7.70 8.50
CA TYR A 172 13.69 -7.67 9.96
C TYR A 172 15.12 -8.01 10.33
#